data_8d56c969972ac604371dfc1b606ce809
#
_entry.id   8d56c969972ac604371dfc1b606ce809
#
_cell.length_a   1.000
_cell.length_b   1.000
_cell.length_c   1.000
_cell.angle_alpha   90.00
_cell.angle_beta   90.00
_cell.angle_gamma   90.00
#
_symmetry.space_group_name_H-M   'P 1'
#
loop_
_entity.id
_entity.type
_entity.pdbx_description
1 polymer ?
#
loop_
_entity_poly.entity_id
_entity_poly.type
_entity_poly.pdbx_seq_one_letter_code
_entity_poly.pdbx_strand_id
1 'polypeptide(L)'
;MGFPRSIILLAWAALALTGCRKNAVTGGASNKIRVGYIGLTCEAPIFSAVEKGFFKEEGLEVELVKCEWANYKDVLALGGYDITHHLVMYFLKPIEQGLDVKFTAGIHKGCLRVQASTKGNIRTVQDLRGKRIGVPGMGTPPFIFANRVLGANGIDASKDVSWRVFPAGELGLALDKGEVDAVANAEPIGSLLLADGKVRNVADQATDAPYKDEYCCGVIVNGKYLAAHPKETAAATRALLKAAKWVETNPAAAARLSVEKKYLASSPELNTVAISHLRYVPSVSGADGAVKSAAAEMKVAGMLSPTTDVEALGQKAFVHLEGVSDEWINNLLVEKLADGQVRPDQDIRLYAELILADREDSCCKKPVVAAQK
;
A
#
# COMPACT_ATOMS: atom_id res chain seq x y z
N MET A 1 70.70 65.72 -37.39
CA MET A 1 70.47 64.43 -36.80
C MET A 1 69.36 64.62 -35.76
N GLY A 2 68.14 64.61 -36.16
CA GLY A 2 67.01 64.85 -35.28
C GLY A 2 65.90 63.93 -35.58
N PHE A 3 65.43 63.21 -34.55
CA PHE A 3 64.24 62.36 -34.62
C PHE A 3 63.00 63.22 -34.30
N PRO A 4 61.90 63.10 -35.04
CA PRO A 4 60.66 63.71 -34.65
C PRO A 4 59.85 62.82 -33.71
N ARG A 5 59.30 63.42 -32.70
CA ARG A 5 58.37 62.85 -31.75
C ARG A 5 56.97 62.65 -32.40
N SER A 6 56.53 61.45 -32.52
CA SER A 6 55.16 61.16 -32.91
C SER A 6 54.25 61.24 -31.69
N ILE A 7 53.20 62.02 -31.82
CA ILE A 7 52.09 62.14 -30.85
C ILE A 7 51.14 60.91 -31.00
N ILE A 8 51.00 60.13 -29.96
CA ILE A 8 50.03 59.08 -29.92
C ILE A 8 48.74 59.62 -29.29
N LEU A 9 47.69 59.73 -30.10
CA LEU A 9 46.33 59.99 -29.68
C LEU A 9 45.74 58.76 -29.05
N LEU A 10 45.46 58.82 -27.77
CA LEU A 10 44.69 57.76 -27.02
C LEU A 10 43.19 57.93 -27.34
N ALA A 11 42.66 57.04 -28.17
CA ALA A 11 41.24 56.94 -28.35
C ALA A 11 40.69 56.06 -27.19
N TRP A 12 39.85 56.59 -26.32
CA TRP A 12 39.11 55.90 -25.32
C TRP A 12 37.91 55.16 -25.98
N ALA A 13 38.03 53.87 -26.14
CA ALA A 13 36.90 53.01 -26.49
C ALA A 13 36.10 52.72 -25.24
N ALA A 14 34.92 53.32 -25.14
CA ALA A 14 33.94 52.99 -24.11
C ALA A 14 33.40 51.55 -24.39
N LEU A 15 33.90 50.55 -23.66
CA LEU A 15 33.30 49.22 -23.64
C LEU A 15 31.98 49.31 -22.89
N ALA A 16 30.88 49.26 -23.63
CA ALA A 16 29.56 49.01 -23.09
C ALA A 16 29.53 47.60 -22.49
N LEU A 17 29.59 47.47 -21.17
CA LEU A 17 29.29 46.27 -20.42
C LEU A 17 27.81 45.98 -20.59
N THR A 18 27.45 45.25 -21.65
CA THR A 18 26.18 44.54 -21.73
C THR A 18 26.20 43.43 -20.66
N GLY A 19 25.65 43.78 -19.50
CA GLY A 19 25.41 42.83 -18.45
C GLY A 19 24.57 41.66 -18.99
N CYS A 20 25.19 40.49 -19.14
CA CYS A 20 24.44 39.23 -19.22
C CYS A 20 23.56 39.15 -17.98
N ARG A 21 22.30 39.57 -18.11
CA ARG A 21 21.25 39.10 -17.23
C ARG A 21 21.27 37.58 -17.34
N LYS A 22 21.89 36.91 -16.37
CA LYS A 22 21.59 35.51 -16.08
C LYS A 22 20.08 35.49 -15.83
N ASN A 23 19.33 35.06 -16.84
CA ASN A 23 17.98 34.55 -16.60
C ASN A 23 18.19 33.48 -15.53
N ALA A 24 17.86 33.82 -14.30
CA ALA A 24 17.60 32.81 -13.31
C ALA A 24 16.53 31.95 -13.98
N VAL A 25 16.92 30.76 -14.43
CA VAL A 25 16.00 29.68 -14.69
C VAL A 25 15.36 29.49 -13.34
N THR A 26 14.21 30.09 -13.13
CA THR A 26 13.28 29.67 -12.10
C THR A 26 13.03 28.22 -12.45
N GLY A 27 13.74 27.32 -11.80
CA GLY A 27 13.44 25.91 -11.84
C GLY A 27 11.99 25.80 -11.40
N GLY A 28 11.08 25.69 -12.37
CA GLY A 28 9.71 25.35 -12.10
C GLY A 28 9.79 24.09 -11.24
N ALA A 29 9.26 24.15 -10.02
CA ALA A 29 9.18 23.00 -9.17
C ALA A 29 8.57 21.88 -10.03
N SER A 30 9.30 20.79 -10.18
CA SER A 30 8.80 19.65 -10.94
C SER A 30 7.54 19.17 -10.23
N ASN A 31 6.38 19.33 -10.88
CA ASN A 31 5.11 18.79 -10.38
C ASN A 31 5.02 17.26 -10.56
N LYS A 32 6.12 16.64 -10.98
CA LYS A 32 6.22 15.19 -11.17
C LYS A 32 6.46 14.49 -9.85
N ILE A 33 5.64 13.47 -9.55
CA ILE A 33 5.77 12.62 -8.37
C ILE A 33 5.77 11.15 -8.77
N ARG A 34 6.62 10.36 -8.13
CA ARG A 34 6.69 8.91 -8.34
C ARG A 34 5.95 8.21 -7.23
N VAL A 35 5.02 7.34 -7.61
CA VAL A 35 4.17 6.58 -6.67
C VAL A 35 4.51 5.11 -6.77
N GLY A 36 5.00 4.53 -5.67
CA GLY A 36 5.33 3.11 -5.58
C GLY A 36 4.09 2.24 -5.43
N TYR A 37 4.09 1.03 -6.03
CA TYR A 37 3.07 0.02 -5.85
C TYR A 37 3.62 -1.40 -6.05
N ILE A 38 2.94 -2.42 -5.54
CA ILE A 38 3.28 -3.84 -5.69
C ILE A 38 2.31 -4.53 -6.65
N GLY A 39 1.05 -4.21 -6.60
CA GLY A 39 -0.05 -4.84 -7.33
C GLY A 39 -0.96 -5.63 -6.39
N LEU A 40 -1.46 -4.96 -5.36
CA LEU A 40 -2.34 -5.51 -4.33
C LEU A 40 -3.75 -4.91 -4.47
N THR A 41 -4.76 -5.66 -4.04
CA THR A 41 -6.14 -5.15 -3.98
C THR A 41 -6.25 -3.87 -3.17
N CYS A 42 -5.55 -3.80 -2.04
CA CYS A 42 -5.58 -2.64 -1.14
C CYS A 42 -5.02 -1.36 -1.77
N GLU A 43 -4.22 -1.48 -2.84
CA GLU A 43 -3.65 -0.35 -3.58
C GLU A 43 -4.62 0.30 -4.59
N ALA A 44 -5.87 -0.15 -4.64
CA ALA A 44 -6.91 0.43 -5.51
C ALA A 44 -7.00 1.97 -5.46
N PRO A 45 -6.79 2.67 -4.33
CA PRO A 45 -6.72 4.13 -4.33
C PRO A 45 -5.58 4.71 -5.19
N ILE A 46 -4.42 4.06 -5.26
CA ILE A 46 -3.31 4.50 -6.13
C ILE A 46 -3.75 4.44 -7.60
N PHE A 47 -4.31 3.29 -8.01
CA PHE A 47 -4.74 3.07 -9.38
C PHE A 47 -5.91 3.99 -9.77
N SER A 48 -6.89 4.12 -8.85
CA SER A 48 -8.03 5.02 -9.04
C SER A 48 -7.59 6.49 -9.12
N ALA A 49 -6.64 6.92 -8.30
CA ALA A 49 -6.14 8.30 -8.34
C ALA A 49 -5.49 8.65 -9.69
N VAL A 50 -4.80 7.70 -10.30
CA VAL A 50 -4.22 7.86 -11.65
C VAL A 50 -5.30 7.87 -12.71
N GLU A 51 -6.15 6.84 -12.77
CA GLU A 51 -7.10 6.63 -13.85
C GLU A 51 -8.29 7.61 -13.82
N LYS A 52 -8.68 8.06 -12.62
CA LYS A 52 -9.72 9.10 -12.44
C LYS A 52 -9.16 10.52 -12.54
N GLY A 53 -7.84 10.67 -12.64
CA GLY A 53 -7.20 11.96 -12.79
C GLY A 53 -7.08 12.79 -11.52
N PHE A 54 -7.25 12.21 -10.32
CA PHE A 54 -7.21 12.97 -9.05
C PHE A 54 -5.84 13.60 -8.78
N PHE A 55 -4.75 12.98 -9.22
CA PHE A 55 -3.44 13.64 -9.18
C PHE A 55 -3.37 14.86 -10.11
N LYS A 56 -3.98 14.78 -11.30
CA LYS A 56 -4.03 15.92 -12.25
C LYS A 56 -4.86 17.07 -11.72
N GLU A 57 -5.96 16.78 -11.01
CA GLU A 57 -6.76 17.81 -10.33
C GLU A 57 -5.96 18.57 -9.28
N GLU A 58 -4.98 17.92 -8.65
CA GLU A 58 -4.04 18.52 -7.70
C GLU A 58 -2.80 19.13 -8.40
N GLY A 59 -2.78 19.18 -9.73
CA GLY A 59 -1.70 19.76 -10.53
C GLY A 59 -0.44 18.89 -10.63
N LEU A 60 -0.54 17.57 -10.35
CA LEU A 60 0.59 16.66 -10.33
C LEU A 60 0.63 15.77 -11.58
N GLU A 61 1.85 15.54 -12.08
CA GLU A 61 2.17 14.49 -13.04
C GLU A 61 2.70 13.26 -12.29
N VAL A 62 2.09 12.10 -12.52
CA VAL A 62 2.41 10.88 -11.80
C VAL A 62 3.16 9.88 -12.67
N GLU A 63 4.23 9.32 -12.11
CA GLU A 63 4.88 8.12 -12.60
C GLU A 63 4.66 6.98 -11.60
N LEU A 64 4.08 5.87 -12.05
CA LEU A 64 3.92 4.66 -11.23
C LEU A 64 5.19 3.82 -11.29
N VAL A 65 5.70 3.45 -10.11
CA VAL A 65 6.91 2.62 -9.96
C VAL A 65 6.50 1.27 -9.35
N LYS A 66 6.51 0.22 -10.19
CA LYS A 66 6.24 -1.13 -9.73
C LYS A 66 7.44 -1.68 -8.96
N CYS A 67 7.19 -2.21 -7.78
CA CYS A 67 8.19 -2.74 -6.86
C CYS A 67 7.85 -4.18 -6.45
N GLU A 68 8.84 -4.86 -5.89
CA GLU A 68 8.68 -6.16 -5.27
C GLU A 68 8.65 -6.05 -3.74
N TRP A 69 8.00 -7.01 -3.07
CA TRP A 69 7.92 -7.05 -1.60
C TRP A 69 9.29 -6.94 -0.92
N ALA A 70 10.31 -7.58 -1.49
CA ALA A 70 11.64 -7.71 -0.88
C ALA A 70 12.36 -6.38 -0.73
N ASN A 71 12.15 -5.43 -1.65
CA ASN A 71 12.90 -4.16 -1.71
C ASN A 71 12.04 -2.90 -1.58
N TYR A 72 10.74 -3.06 -1.33
CA TYR A 72 9.78 -1.96 -1.38
C TYR A 72 10.14 -0.76 -0.50
N LYS A 73 10.44 -1.01 0.79
CA LYS A 73 10.84 0.05 1.72
C LYS A 73 12.20 0.66 1.38
N ASP A 74 13.11 -0.15 0.85
CA ASP A 74 14.46 0.30 0.52
C ASP A 74 14.44 1.21 -0.71
N VAL A 75 13.60 0.88 -1.70
CA VAL A 75 13.38 1.74 -2.87
C VAL A 75 12.80 3.09 -2.46
N LEU A 76 11.81 3.14 -1.52
CA LEU A 76 11.31 4.39 -0.95
C LEU A 76 12.43 5.16 -0.23
N ALA A 77 13.17 4.49 0.63
CA ALA A 77 14.23 5.09 1.42
C ALA A 77 15.32 5.74 0.56
N LEU A 78 15.68 5.08 -0.53
CA LEU A 78 16.70 5.55 -1.48
C LEU A 78 16.17 6.57 -2.50
N GLY A 79 14.87 6.90 -2.47
CA GLY A 79 14.25 7.84 -3.38
C GLY A 79 14.01 7.25 -4.77
N GLY A 80 13.82 5.95 -4.90
CA GLY A 80 13.39 5.31 -6.15
C GLY A 80 11.94 5.61 -6.49
N TYR A 81 11.12 5.88 -5.49
CA TYR A 81 9.82 6.56 -5.58
C TYR A 81 9.63 7.49 -4.38
N ASP A 82 8.64 8.37 -4.42
CA ASP A 82 8.50 9.47 -3.49
C ASP A 82 7.42 9.23 -2.43
N ILE A 83 6.30 8.64 -2.83
CA ILE A 83 5.11 8.42 -1.99
C ILE A 83 4.43 7.09 -2.36
N THR A 84 3.72 6.54 -1.40
CA THR A 84 2.83 5.40 -1.58
C THR A 84 1.79 5.34 -0.47
N HIS A 85 0.93 4.33 -0.43
CA HIS A 85 0.30 3.89 0.81
C HIS A 85 0.70 2.44 1.14
N HIS A 86 0.93 2.16 2.42
CA HIS A 86 1.39 0.84 2.83
C HIS A 86 1.10 0.56 4.30
N LEU A 87 1.32 -0.70 4.71
CA LEU A 87 1.10 -1.14 6.08
C LEU A 87 1.88 -0.28 7.09
N VAL A 88 1.17 0.26 8.08
CA VAL A 88 1.74 1.08 9.14
C VAL A 88 2.84 0.32 9.89
N MET A 89 2.58 -0.90 10.34
CA MET A 89 3.53 -1.71 11.11
C MET A 89 4.81 -2.04 10.35
N TYR A 90 4.76 -2.11 9.01
CA TYR A 90 5.92 -2.44 8.19
C TYR A 90 7.05 -1.42 8.29
N PHE A 91 6.71 -0.16 8.51
CA PHE A 91 7.68 0.93 8.57
C PHE A 91 8.12 1.32 9.98
N LEU A 92 7.39 0.92 11.04
CA LEU A 92 7.69 1.40 12.40
C LEU A 92 9.07 0.93 12.89
N LYS A 93 9.44 -0.33 12.68
CA LYS A 93 10.79 -0.82 13.03
C LYS A 93 11.90 -0.12 12.24
N PRO A 94 11.80 0.02 10.91
CA PRO A 94 12.73 0.83 10.13
C PRO A 94 12.84 2.30 10.60
N ILE A 95 11.71 2.95 10.93
CA ILE A 95 11.71 4.34 11.45
C ILE A 95 12.41 4.42 12.82
N GLU A 96 12.18 3.46 13.71
CA GLU A 96 12.92 3.32 14.96
C GLU A 96 14.44 3.28 14.70
N GLN A 97 14.86 2.54 13.67
CA GLN A 97 16.26 2.38 13.25
C GLN A 97 16.82 3.55 12.44
N GLY A 98 16.04 4.62 12.23
CA GLY A 98 16.52 5.83 11.57
C GLY A 98 16.06 6.03 10.14
N LEU A 99 15.20 5.16 9.59
CA LEU A 99 14.62 5.38 8.26
C LEU A 99 13.82 6.69 8.25
N ASP A 100 14.17 7.57 7.31
CA ASP A 100 13.51 8.88 7.15
C ASP A 100 12.34 8.79 6.17
N VAL A 101 11.20 8.37 6.70
CA VAL A 101 9.91 8.36 6.02
C VAL A 101 8.82 8.82 6.99
N LYS A 102 7.71 9.35 6.48
CA LYS A 102 6.61 9.89 7.29
C LYS A 102 5.27 9.39 6.80
N PHE A 103 4.41 8.99 7.73
CA PHE A 103 2.99 8.84 7.47
C PHE A 103 2.30 10.21 7.47
N THR A 104 1.29 10.38 6.62
CA THR A 104 0.54 11.64 6.48
C THR A 104 -0.96 11.47 6.68
N ALA A 105 -1.51 10.27 6.40
CA ALA A 105 -2.92 9.96 6.55
C ALA A 105 -3.16 8.45 6.52
N GLY A 106 -4.29 7.98 7.04
CA GLY A 106 -4.78 6.61 6.92
C GLY A 106 -5.62 6.42 5.66
N ILE A 107 -5.58 5.24 5.10
CA ILE A 107 -6.30 4.88 3.87
C ILE A 107 -7.39 3.86 4.15
N HIS A 108 -7.05 2.69 4.71
CA HIS A 108 -7.99 1.60 4.90
C HIS A 108 -7.69 0.74 6.12
N LYS A 109 -8.70 -0.03 6.53
CA LYS A 109 -8.66 -1.08 7.55
C LYS A 109 -8.84 -2.44 6.88
N GLY A 110 -8.37 -3.53 7.55
CA GLY A 110 -8.36 -4.88 6.99
C GLY A 110 -7.26 -5.08 5.96
N CYS A 111 -7.05 -6.29 5.48
CA CYS A 111 -6.20 -6.72 4.39
C CYS A 111 -5.48 -8.06 4.65
N LEU A 112 -5.03 -8.29 5.87
CA LEU A 112 -4.13 -9.39 6.20
C LEU A 112 -4.88 -10.54 6.86
N ARG A 113 -4.47 -11.76 6.54
CA ARG A 113 -5.03 -12.98 7.12
C ARG A 113 -3.95 -13.97 7.52
N VAL A 114 -4.26 -14.73 8.56
CA VAL A 114 -3.61 -16.01 8.85
C VAL A 114 -4.63 -17.11 8.56
N GLN A 115 -4.30 -17.98 7.64
CA GLN A 115 -5.21 -19.01 7.13
C GLN A 115 -4.58 -20.38 7.25
N ALA A 116 -5.39 -21.39 7.60
CA ALA A 116 -4.95 -22.77 7.72
C ALA A 116 -5.67 -23.67 6.73
N SER A 117 -5.01 -24.74 6.30
CA SER A 117 -5.58 -25.74 5.40
C SER A 117 -6.87 -26.33 5.97
N THR A 118 -7.92 -26.45 5.15
CA THR A 118 -9.17 -27.13 5.53
C THR A 118 -8.97 -28.61 5.78
N LYS A 119 -7.94 -29.22 5.20
CA LYS A 119 -7.57 -30.64 5.40
C LYS A 119 -6.93 -30.91 6.76
N GLY A 120 -6.40 -29.86 7.43
CA GLY A 120 -5.73 -29.97 8.73
C GLY A 120 -6.66 -29.71 9.93
N ASN A 121 -6.10 -29.81 11.13
CA ASN A 121 -6.83 -29.69 12.39
C ASN A 121 -6.73 -28.30 13.02
N ILE A 122 -6.06 -27.34 12.37
CA ILE A 122 -5.88 -25.98 12.86
C ILE A 122 -7.22 -25.24 12.76
N ARG A 123 -7.77 -24.80 13.90
CA ARG A 123 -9.03 -24.04 14.01
C ARG A 123 -8.85 -22.69 14.68
N THR A 124 -7.88 -22.62 15.58
CA THR A 124 -7.60 -21.45 16.44
C THR A 124 -6.14 -21.03 16.31
N VAL A 125 -5.82 -19.85 16.80
CA VAL A 125 -4.42 -19.37 16.84
C VAL A 125 -3.54 -20.29 17.69
N GLN A 126 -4.08 -20.89 18.77
CA GLN A 126 -3.34 -21.81 19.63
C GLN A 126 -2.88 -23.07 18.91
N ASP A 127 -3.63 -23.52 17.92
CA ASP A 127 -3.28 -24.70 17.11
C ASP A 127 -2.08 -24.47 16.18
N LEU A 128 -1.65 -23.20 16.03
CA LEU A 128 -0.46 -22.84 15.24
C LEU A 128 0.85 -23.19 15.95
N ARG A 129 0.83 -23.49 17.25
CA ARG A 129 2.04 -23.86 17.99
C ARG A 129 2.66 -25.13 17.39
N GLY A 130 3.95 -25.10 17.11
CA GLY A 130 4.69 -26.18 16.46
C GLY A 130 4.45 -26.32 14.95
N LYS A 131 3.69 -25.40 14.32
CA LYS A 131 3.33 -25.48 12.91
C LYS A 131 4.28 -24.72 11.99
N ARG A 132 4.25 -25.10 10.70
CA ARG A 132 4.96 -24.41 9.63
C ARG A 132 4.02 -23.38 9.02
N ILE A 133 4.44 -22.12 9.02
CA ILE A 133 3.65 -21.00 8.49
C ILE A 133 4.36 -20.44 7.26
N GLY A 134 3.68 -20.45 6.11
CA GLY A 134 4.15 -19.86 4.86
C GLY A 134 3.90 -18.35 4.83
N VAL A 135 4.90 -17.59 4.37
CA VAL A 135 4.82 -16.12 4.21
C VAL A 135 5.49 -15.70 2.91
N PRO A 136 5.12 -14.54 2.32
CA PRO A 136 5.77 -14.05 1.10
C PRO A 136 7.20 -13.54 1.32
N GLY A 137 7.61 -13.38 2.56
CA GLY A 137 8.96 -12.97 2.96
C GLY A 137 9.03 -12.65 4.44
N MET A 138 10.22 -12.80 5.01
CA MET A 138 10.49 -12.39 6.38
C MET A 138 10.43 -10.87 6.48
N GLY A 139 9.79 -10.34 7.53
CA GLY A 139 9.61 -8.91 7.72
C GLY A 139 8.56 -8.24 6.80
N THR A 140 7.87 -9.00 5.94
CA THR A 140 6.76 -8.48 5.12
C THR A 140 5.50 -8.26 5.96
N PRO A 141 4.53 -7.45 5.50
CA PRO A 141 3.27 -7.23 6.19
C PRO A 141 2.55 -8.50 6.68
N PRO A 142 2.36 -9.54 5.86
CA PRO A 142 1.74 -10.78 6.34
C PRO A 142 2.53 -11.46 7.48
N PHE A 143 3.86 -11.47 7.38
CA PHE A 143 4.72 -11.98 8.46
C PHE A 143 4.54 -11.17 9.75
N ILE A 144 4.54 -9.82 9.66
CA ILE A 144 4.39 -8.95 10.82
C ILE A 144 3.04 -9.15 11.49
N PHE A 145 1.96 -9.21 10.71
CA PHE A 145 0.61 -9.48 11.25
C PHE A 145 0.53 -10.83 11.94
N ALA A 146 1.05 -11.89 11.32
CA ALA A 146 1.06 -13.22 11.94
C ALA A 146 1.87 -13.24 13.24
N ASN A 147 3.03 -12.58 13.30
CA ASN A 147 3.81 -12.43 14.54
C ASN A 147 3.00 -11.76 15.64
N ARG A 148 2.29 -10.67 15.32
CA ARG A 148 1.43 -9.97 16.24
C ARG A 148 0.29 -10.86 16.76
N VAL A 149 -0.38 -11.58 15.86
CA VAL A 149 -1.44 -12.53 16.23
C VAL A 149 -0.91 -13.61 17.17
N LEU A 150 0.23 -14.22 16.86
CA LEU A 150 0.88 -15.23 17.69
C LEU A 150 1.26 -14.66 19.07
N GLY A 151 1.93 -13.51 19.11
CA GLY A 151 2.34 -12.87 20.35
C GLY A 151 1.18 -12.48 21.26
N ALA A 152 0.09 -11.95 20.70
CA ALA A 152 -1.14 -11.64 21.44
C ALA A 152 -1.81 -12.89 22.04
N ASN A 153 -1.48 -14.09 21.53
CA ASN A 153 -1.97 -15.37 22.03
C ASN A 153 -0.91 -16.17 22.83
N GLY A 154 0.18 -15.51 23.26
CA GLY A 154 1.22 -16.13 24.10
C GLY A 154 2.08 -17.17 23.35
N ILE A 155 2.17 -17.08 22.02
CA ILE A 155 3.01 -17.92 21.17
C ILE A 155 4.24 -17.12 20.75
N ASP A 156 5.44 -17.60 21.08
CA ASP A 156 6.69 -17.00 20.64
C ASP A 156 6.93 -17.34 19.16
N ALA A 157 6.71 -16.35 18.31
CA ALA A 157 6.83 -16.50 16.86
C ALA A 157 8.24 -16.89 16.38
N SER A 158 9.25 -16.75 17.23
CA SER A 158 10.65 -17.11 16.92
C SER A 158 11.00 -18.55 17.32
N LYS A 159 10.23 -19.15 18.24
CA LYS A 159 10.54 -20.47 18.83
C LYS A 159 9.41 -21.48 18.61
N ASP A 160 8.18 -21.02 18.69
CA ASP A 160 7.01 -21.91 18.75
C ASP A 160 6.44 -22.24 17.36
N VAL A 161 6.91 -21.61 16.29
CA VAL A 161 6.50 -21.88 14.90
C VAL A 161 7.71 -21.96 13.97
N SER A 162 7.51 -22.55 12.79
CA SER A 162 8.56 -22.58 11.74
C SER A 162 8.10 -21.77 10.53
N TRP A 163 8.84 -20.73 10.20
CA TRP A 163 8.56 -19.92 9.03
C TRP A 163 9.10 -20.56 7.76
N ARG A 164 8.32 -20.45 6.67
CA ARG A 164 8.70 -20.84 5.31
C ARG A 164 8.39 -19.69 4.35
N VAL A 165 9.31 -19.41 3.46
CA VAL A 165 9.16 -18.31 2.48
C VAL A 165 8.81 -18.90 1.13
N PHE A 166 7.71 -18.41 0.53
CA PHE A 166 7.27 -18.74 -0.82
C PHE A 166 6.78 -17.45 -1.49
N PRO A 167 6.90 -17.32 -2.81
CA PRO A 167 6.22 -16.26 -3.54
C PRO A 167 4.73 -16.23 -3.19
N ALA A 168 4.14 -15.04 -3.05
CA ALA A 168 2.76 -14.89 -2.58
C ALA A 168 1.75 -15.74 -3.37
N GLY A 169 1.89 -15.81 -4.70
CA GLY A 169 1.05 -16.64 -5.56
C GLY A 169 1.23 -18.15 -5.39
N GLU A 170 2.30 -18.60 -4.74
CA GLU A 170 2.62 -20.02 -4.53
C GLU A 170 2.21 -20.53 -3.14
N LEU A 171 1.75 -19.66 -2.24
CA LEU A 171 1.36 -20.03 -0.89
C LEU A 171 0.26 -21.10 -0.85
N GLY A 172 -0.72 -21.02 -1.77
CA GLY A 172 -1.77 -22.03 -1.91
C GLY A 172 -1.23 -23.39 -2.33
N LEU A 173 -0.27 -23.43 -3.24
CA LEU A 173 0.39 -24.66 -3.68
C LEU A 173 1.21 -25.29 -2.57
N ALA A 174 1.91 -24.48 -1.77
CA ALA A 174 2.67 -24.96 -0.61
C ALA A 174 1.77 -25.61 0.45
N LEU A 175 0.55 -25.04 0.67
CA LEU A 175 -0.48 -25.67 1.51
C LEU A 175 -0.96 -27.02 0.94
N ASP A 176 -1.27 -27.07 -0.35
CA ASP A 176 -1.77 -28.28 -1.02
C ASP A 176 -0.76 -29.42 -0.97
N LYS A 177 0.53 -29.11 -1.13
CA LYS A 177 1.63 -30.07 -1.02
C LYS A 177 1.99 -30.45 0.42
N GLY A 178 1.40 -29.79 1.42
CA GLY A 178 1.74 -30.01 2.83
C GLY A 178 3.15 -29.53 3.20
N GLU A 179 3.72 -28.59 2.45
CA GLU A 179 5.02 -27.96 2.79
C GLU A 179 4.86 -26.98 3.96
N VAL A 180 3.66 -26.41 4.11
CA VAL A 180 3.23 -25.59 5.24
C VAL A 180 1.85 -26.05 5.74
N ASP A 181 1.56 -25.73 7.01
CA ASP A 181 0.30 -26.09 7.69
C ASP A 181 -0.68 -24.91 7.70
N ALA A 182 -0.13 -23.70 7.63
CA ALA A 182 -0.86 -22.43 7.56
C ALA A 182 -0.08 -21.42 6.70
N VAL A 183 -0.75 -20.37 6.29
CA VAL A 183 -0.13 -19.24 5.54
C VAL A 183 -0.57 -17.91 6.13
N ALA A 184 0.30 -16.90 6.07
CA ALA A 184 -0.07 -15.52 6.25
C ALA A 184 0.05 -14.79 4.92
N ASN A 185 -0.99 -14.05 4.54
CA ASN A 185 -1.11 -13.42 3.24
C ASN A 185 -1.87 -12.09 3.28
N ALA A 186 -1.95 -11.44 2.14
CA ALA A 186 -2.72 -10.23 1.89
C ALA A 186 -3.70 -10.45 0.74
N GLU A 187 -4.62 -9.50 0.54
CA GLU A 187 -5.52 -9.51 -0.61
C GLU A 187 -4.78 -9.21 -1.95
N PRO A 188 -5.10 -9.90 -3.06
CA PRO A 188 -6.27 -10.78 -3.25
C PRO A 188 -6.04 -12.26 -2.86
N ILE A 189 -4.85 -12.67 -2.45
CA ILE A 189 -4.51 -14.08 -2.20
C ILE A 189 -5.40 -14.70 -1.11
N GLY A 190 -5.67 -13.95 -0.04
CA GLY A 190 -6.52 -14.42 1.05
C GLY A 190 -7.93 -14.82 0.58
N SER A 191 -8.56 -13.98 -0.22
CA SER A 191 -9.87 -14.26 -0.82
C SER A 191 -9.83 -15.38 -1.85
N LEU A 192 -8.77 -15.45 -2.67
CA LEU A 192 -8.58 -16.52 -3.64
C LEU A 192 -8.54 -17.90 -2.96
N LEU A 193 -7.76 -18.03 -1.90
CA LEU A 193 -7.64 -19.31 -1.17
C LEU A 193 -8.94 -19.70 -0.47
N LEU A 194 -9.73 -18.74 0.03
CA LEU A 194 -11.07 -18.98 0.57
C LEU A 194 -12.04 -19.43 -0.52
N ALA A 195 -12.05 -18.75 -1.66
CA ALA A 195 -12.89 -19.09 -2.79
C ALA A 195 -12.62 -20.52 -3.32
N ASP A 196 -11.35 -20.93 -3.31
CA ASP A 196 -10.96 -22.29 -3.69
C ASP A 196 -11.33 -23.35 -2.62
N GLY A 197 -11.91 -22.96 -1.47
CA GLY A 197 -12.27 -23.87 -0.38
C GLY A 197 -11.08 -24.55 0.33
N LYS A 198 -9.86 -24.09 0.04
CA LYS A 198 -8.63 -24.71 0.52
C LYS A 198 -8.28 -24.33 1.95
N VAL A 199 -8.77 -23.20 2.43
CA VAL A 199 -8.41 -22.64 3.73
C VAL A 199 -9.62 -22.20 4.54
N ARG A 200 -9.37 -22.02 5.83
CA ARG A 200 -10.21 -21.27 6.77
C ARG A 200 -9.39 -20.16 7.40
N ASN A 201 -10.04 -19.06 7.76
CA ASN A 201 -9.38 -18.02 8.54
C ASN A 201 -9.11 -18.52 9.96
N VAL A 202 -7.89 -18.29 10.43
CA VAL A 202 -7.46 -18.46 11.82
C VAL A 202 -7.37 -17.10 12.50
N ALA A 203 -6.97 -16.08 11.76
CA ALA A 203 -7.07 -14.67 12.12
C ALA A 203 -7.31 -13.82 10.87
N ASP A 204 -8.18 -12.82 10.99
CA ASP A 204 -8.55 -11.93 9.89
C ASP A 204 -8.53 -10.48 10.38
N GLN A 205 -7.67 -9.66 9.80
CA GLN A 205 -7.55 -8.25 10.18
C GLN A 205 -8.82 -7.43 9.89
N ALA A 206 -9.67 -7.89 8.97
CA ALA A 206 -10.88 -7.17 8.60
C ALA A 206 -12.04 -7.40 9.57
N THR A 207 -12.07 -8.56 10.26
CA THR A 207 -13.22 -9.00 11.07
C THR A 207 -12.94 -9.18 12.54
N ASP A 208 -11.69 -9.47 12.91
CA ASP A 208 -11.37 -9.88 14.28
C ASP A 208 -10.95 -8.67 15.15
N ALA A 209 -11.50 -8.58 16.35
CA ALA A 209 -11.03 -7.63 17.33
C ALA A 209 -9.64 -8.04 17.90
N PRO A 210 -8.74 -7.09 18.18
CA PRO A 210 -8.90 -5.64 18.03
C PRO A 210 -8.62 -5.13 16.60
N TYR A 211 -8.11 -5.95 15.71
CA TYR A 211 -7.49 -5.59 14.42
C TYR A 211 -8.45 -4.89 13.45
N LYS A 212 -9.75 -5.24 13.48
CA LYS A 212 -10.77 -4.70 12.55
C LYS A 212 -10.97 -3.19 12.68
N ASP A 213 -10.63 -2.63 13.84
CA ASP A 213 -10.82 -1.21 14.12
C ASP A 213 -9.56 -0.37 13.87
N GLU A 214 -8.45 -1.02 13.47
CA GLU A 214 -7.17 -0.40 13.25
C GLU A 214 -6.92 -0.10 11.78
N TYR A 215 -6.17 0.98 11.53
CA TYR A 215 -5.66 1.22 10.18
C TYR A 215 -4.58 0.19 9.82
N CYS A 216 -4.84 -0.52 8.72
CA CYS A 216 -3.83 -1.38 8.11
C CYS A 216 -2.80 -0.51 7.39
N CYS A 217 -3.25 0.31 6.44
CA CYS A 217 -2.38 1.11 5.59
C CYS A 217 -2.61 2.61 5.74
N GLY A 218 -1.52 3.35 5.66
CA GLY A 218 -1.49 4.81 5.59
C GLY A 218 -0.64 5.30 4.43
N VAL A 219 -0.87 6.53 4.01
CA VAL A 219 -0.02 7.23 3.05
C VAL A 219 1.34 7.47 3.71
N ILE A 220 2.40 7.08 3.03
CA ILE A 220 3.78 7.23 3.50
C ILE A 220 4.64 7.89 2.42
N VAL A 221 5.49 8.81 2.83
CA VAL A 221 6.34 9.63 1.96
C VAL A 221 7.80 9.55 2.38
N ASN A 222 8.70 9.64 1.41
CA ASN A 222 10.13 9.80 1.65
C ASN A 222 10.40 11.15 2.35
N GLY A 223 11.16 11.16 3.45
CA GLY A 223 11.39 12.35 4.26
C GLY A 223 12.14 13.46 3.52
N LYS A 224 13.09 13.10 2.67
CA LYS A 224 13.83 14.09 1.85
C LYS A 224 12.92 14.72 0.79
N TYR A 225 12.05 13.92 0.17
CA TYR A 225 11.06 14.42 -0.78
C TYR A 225 10.09 15.37 -0.09
N LEU A 226 9.54 14.97 1.05
CA LEU A 226 8.65 15.82 1.87
C LEU A 226 9.30 17.16 2.22
N ALA A 227 10.56 17.15 2.66
CA ALA A 227 11.27 18.37 3.04
C ALA A 227 11.49 19.31 1.85
N ALA A 228 11.74 18.77 0.65
CA ALA A 228 11.95 19.55 -0.56
C ALA A 228 10.65 19.98 -1.25
N HIS A 229 9.57 19.18 -1.13
CA HIS A 229 8.31 19.29 -1.87
C HIS A 229 7.08 19.13 -0.96
N PRO A 230 6.93 19.98 0.09
CA PRO A 230 5.84 19.83 1.06
C PRO A 230 4.45 20.07 0.43
N LYS A 231 4.34 20.97 -0.56
CA LYS A 231 3.07 21.26 -1.24
C LYS A 231 2.65 20.12 -2.17
N GLU A 232 3.58 19.57 -2.93
CA GLU A 232 3.37 18.41 -3.81
C GLU A 232 3.03 17.17 -2.99
N THR A 233 3.66 16.99 -1.83
CA THR A 233 3.32 15.91 -0.88
C THR A 233 1.89 16.05 -0.36
N ALA A 234 1.47 17.27 0.02
CA ALA A 234 0.10 17.53 0.46
C ALA A 234 -0.91 17.27 -0.67
N ALA A 235 -0.61 17.73 -1.88
CA ALA A 235 -1.41 17.50 -3.08
C ALA A 235 -1.56 16.01 -3.39
N ALA A 236 -0.45 15.25 -3.38
CA ALA A 236 -0.49 13.82 -3.62
C ALA A 236 -1.25 13.06 -2.51
N THR A 237 -1.09 13.47 -1.25
CA THR A 237 -1.87 12.90 -0.14
C THR A 237 -3.36 13.15 -0.35
N ARG A 238 -3.79 14.37 -0.74
CA ARG A 238 -5.21 14.66 -1.03
C ARG A 238 -5.75 13.82 -2.19
N ALA A 239 -4.97 13.64 -3.26
CA ALA A 239 -5.35 12.79 -4.39
C ALA A 239 -5.61 11.34 -3.95
N LEU A 240 -4.73 10.77 -3.12
CA LEU A 240 -4.88 9.42 -2.58
C LEU A 240 -6.07 9.29 -1.62
N LEU A 241 -6.32 10.30 -0.76
CA LEU A 241 -7.47 10.32 0.15
C LEU A 241 -8.80 10.44 -0.61
N LYS A 242 -8.85 11.27 -1.67
CA LYS A 242 -10.00 11.36 -2.57
C LYS A 242 -10.26 10.03 -3.25
N ALA A 243 -9.20 9.38 -3.74
CA ALA A 243 -9.31 8.07 -4.35
C ALA A 243 -9.78 7.00 -3.35
N ALA A 244 -9.30 7.02 -2.11
CA ALA A 244 -9.77 6.10 -1.07
C ALA A 244 -11.29 6.26 -0.83
N LYS A 245 -11.79 7.49 -0.74
CA LYS A 245 -13.21 7.77 -0.62
C LYS A 245 -14.00 7.32 -1.85
N TRP A 246 -13.43 7.48 -3.05
CA TRP A 246 -14.05 7.00 -4.28
C TRP A 246 -14.12 5.47 -4.34
N VAL A 247 -13.05 4.77 -3.90
CA VAL A 247 -13.01 3.31 -3.82
C VAL A 247 -14.05 2.77 -2.84
N GLU A 248 -14.20 3.38 -1.65
CA GLU A 248 -15.24 3.02 -0.67
C GLU A 248 -16.65 3.18 -1.26
N THR A 249 -16.84 4.25 -2.06
CA THR A 249 -18.14 4.53 -2.71
C THR A 249 -18.40 3.58 -3.88
N ASN A 250 -17.36 3.13 -4.59
CA ASN A 250 -17.47 2.37 -5.84
C ASN A 250 -16.54 1.14 -5.85
N PRO A 251 -16.62 0.22 -4.87
CA PRO A 251 -15.65 -0.86 -4.70
C PRO A 251 -15.60 -1.80 -5.92
N ALA A 252 -16.74 -2.15 -6.52
CA ALA A 252 -16.76 -3.01 -7.70
C ALA A 252 -16.13 -2.34 -8.93
N ALA A 253 -16.36 -1.04 -9.12
CA ALA A 253 -15.72 -0.30 -10.21
C ALA A 253 -14.20 -0.18 -9.99
N ALA A 254 -13.75 0.06 -8.77
CA ALA A 254 -12.33 0.12 -8.42
C ALA A 254 -11.65 -1.25 -8.62
N ALA A 255 -12.34 -2.32 -8.26
CA ALA A 255 -11.86 -3.69 -8.45
C ALA A 255 -11.66 -4.02 -9.94
N ARG A 256 -12.69 -3.74 -10.77
CA ARG A 256 -12.62 -3.91 -12.23
C ARG A 256 -11.49 -3.09 -12.84
N LEU A 257 -11.44 -1.79 -12.53
CA LEU A 257 -10.41 -0.87 -13.02
C LEU A 257 -9.00 -1.41 -12.76
N SER A 258 -8.74 -1.88 -11.54
CA SER A 258 -7.42 -2.37 -11.13
C SER A 258 -6.98 -3.59 -11.94
N VAL A 259 -7.91 -4.50 -12.29
CA VAL A 259 -7.64 -5.70 -13.05
C VAL A 259 -7.55 -5.41 -14.55
N GLU A 260 -8.52 -4.69 -15.11
CA GLU A 260 -8.59 -4.36 -16.54
C GLU A 260 -7.38 -3.54 -17.00
N LYS A 261 -6.91 -2.63 -16.13
CA LYS A 261 -5.69 -1.83 -16.35
C LYS A 261 -4.40 -2.60 -16.05
N LYS A 262 -4.50 -3.88 -15.64
CA LYS A 262 -3.36 -4.77 -15.38
C LYS A 262 -2.44 -4.31 -14.25
N TYR A 263 -2.97 -3.60 -13.27
CA TYR A 263 -2.21 -3.21 -12.09
C TYR A 263 -1.97 -4.39 -11.14
N LEU A 264 -2.93 -5.32 -11.08
CA LEU A 264 -2.81 -6.56 -10.31
C LEU A 264 -3.30 -7.77 -11.10
N ALA A 265 -2.82 -8.96 -10.72
CA ALA A 265 -3.21 -10.23 -11.32
C ALA A 265 -4.37 -10.84 -10.52
N SER A 266 -5.60 -10.69 -11.04
CA SER A 266 -6.83 -11.27 -10.49
C SER A 266 -7.91 -11.27 -11.58
N SER A 267 -9.11 -11.79 -11.29
CA SER A 267 -10.30 -11.48 -12.07
C SER A 267 -11.03 -10.27 -11.45
N PRO A 268 -11.83 -9.52 -12.22
CA PRO A 268 -12.66 -8.44 -11.70
C PRO A 268 -13.59 -8.90 -10.57
N GLU A 269 -14.20 -10.08 -10.70
CA GLU A 269 -15.15 -10.66 -9.75
C GLU A 269 -14.43 -10.98 -8.42
N LEU A 270 -13.32 -11.72 -8.50
CA LEU A 270 -12.54 -12.07 -7.32
C LEU A 270 -11.96 -10.84 -6.62
N ASN A 271 -11.46 -9.86 -7.40
CA ASN A 271 -10.96 -8.62 -6.81
C ASN A 271 -12.08 -7.79 -6.18
N THR A 272 -13.32 -7.87 -6.71
CA THR A 272 -14.49 -7.24 -6.10
C THR A 272 -14.79 -7.86 -4.72
N VAL A 273 -14.71 -9.18 -4.60
CA VAL A 273 -14.82 -9.87 -3.31
C VAL A 273 -13.70 -9.43 -2.36
N ALA A 274 -12.46 -9.42 -2.82
CA ALA A 274 -11.32 -9.03 -2.02
C ALA A 274 -11.40 -7.58 -1.52
N ILE A 275 -11.79 -6.64 -2.38
CA ILE A 275 -11.90 -5.22 -2.04
C ILE A 275 -13.03 -4.93 -1.06
N SER A 276 -14.12 -5.72 -1.09
CA SER A 276 -15.25 -5.55 -0.16
C SER A 276 -14.93 -5.97 1.29
N HIS A 277 -13.85 -6.71 1.50
CA HIS A 277 -13.31 -6.95 2.83
C HIS A 277 -12.55 -5.77 3.42
N LEU A 278 -12.12 -4.86 2.57
CA LEU A 278 -11.37 -3.69 2.99
C LEU A 278 -12.34 -2.54 3.26
N ARG A 279 -12.05 -1.77 4.30
CA ARG A 279 -12.82 -0.58 4.65
C ARG A 279 -11.97 0.65 4.36
N TYR A 280 -12.28 1.34 3.29
CA TYR A 280 -11.57 2.57 2.90
C TYR A 280 -12.15 3.76 3.64
N VAL A 281 -11.61 4.06 4.79
CA VAL A 281 -12.03 5.14 5.69
C VAL A 281 -10.90 6.16 5.85
N PRO A 282 -10.63 6.99 4.83
CA PRO A 282 -9.53 7.93 4.89
C PRO A 282 -9.65 8.86 6.11
N SER A 283 -8.55 9.04 6.85
CA SER A 283 -8.50 9.92 8.03
C SER A 283 -7.06 10.31 8.37
N VAL A 284 -6.89 11.55 8.81
CA VAL A 284 -5.61 12.06 9.32
C VAL A 284 -5.45 11.69 10.79
N SER A 285 -6.40 12.07 11.63
CA SER A 285 -6.34 11.82 13.09
C SER A 285 -6.38 10.33 13.42
N GLY A 286 -7.17 9.54 12.64
CA GLY A 286 -7.23 8.10 12.80
C GLY A 286 -5.90 7.42 12.52
N ALA A 287 -5.14 7.92 11.54
CA ALA A 287 -3.83 7.38 11.21
C ALA A 287 -2.76 7.75 12.24
N ASP A 288 -2.77 8.99 12.76
CA ASP A 288 -1.85 9.39 13.84
C ASP A 288 -2.05 8.49 15.07
N GLY A 289 -3.30 8.27 15.46
CA GLY A 289 -3.63 7.31 16.53
C GLY A 289 -3.18 5.88 16.23
N ALA A 290 -3.39 5.41 14.98
CA ALA A 290 -3.01 4.06 14.58
C ALA A 290 -1.50 3.82 14.58
N VAL A 291 -0.70 4.82 14.20
CA VAL A 291 0.77 4.74 14.27
C VAL A 291 1.24 4.50 15.70
N LYS A 292 0.67 5.23 16.67
CA LYS A 292 0.99 5.10 18.08
C LYS A 292 0.54 3.76 18.66
N SER A 293 -0.70 3.35 18.37
CA SER A 293 -1.24 2.05 18.80
C SER A 293 -0.42 0.89 18.24
N ALA A 294 -0.12 0.91 16.95
CA ALA A 294 0.69 -0.12 16.31
C ALA A 294 2.11 -0.19 16.90
N ALA A 295 2.74 0.96 17.21
CA ALA A 295 4.04 1.00 17.87
C ALA A 295 3.98 0.38 19.28
N ALA A 296 2.94 0.68 20.07
CA ALA A 296 2.75 0.11 21.42
C ALA A 296 2.64 -1.42 21.35
N GLU A 297 1.82 -1.94 20.45
CA GLU A 297 1.61 -3.37 20.30
C GLU A 297 2.83 -4.11 19.74
N MET A 298 3.53 -3.51 18.77
CA MET A 298 4.78 -4.06 18.27
C MET A 298 5.86 -4.13 19.36
N LYS A 299 5.88 -3.16 20.27
CA LYS A 299 6.77 -3.20 21.43
C LYS A 299 6.42 -4.35 22.37
N VAL A 300 5.13 -4.55 22.69
CA VAL A 300 4.64 -5.68 23.51
C VAL A 300 4.98 -7.02 22.85
N ALA A 301 4.84 -7.12 21.53
CA ALA A 301 5.18 -8.32 20.76
C ALA A 301 6.70 -8.54 20.57
N GLY A 302 7.56 -7.71 21.17
CA GLY A 302 9.01 -7.81 21.03
C GLY A 302 9.55 -7.44 19.65
N MET A 303 8.74 -6.80 18.80
CA MET A 303 9.12 -6.41 17.44
C MET A 303 9.86 -5.06 17.40
N LEU A 304 9.70 -4.23 18.43
CA LEU A 304 10.49 -3.03 18.70
C LEU A 304 11.43 -3.26 19.87
N SER A 305 12.40 -2.36 20.05
CA SER A 305 13.30 -2.42 21.22
C SER A 305 12.50 -2.28 22.53
N PRO A 306 12.86 -3.00 23.59
CA PRO A 306 12.24 -2.79 24.91
C PRO A 306 12.38 -1.36 25.42
N THR A 307 13.40 -0.63 24.98
CA THR A 307 13.68 0.76 25.38
C THR A 307 13.00 1.80 24.49
N THR A 308 12.26 1.39 23.43
CA THR A 308 11.59 2.32 22.53
C THR A 308 10.57 3.17 23.28
N ASP A 309 10.72 4.49 23.18
CA ASP A 309 9.66 5.44 23.52
C ASP A 309 8.62 5.44 22.37
N VAL A 310 7.46 4.88 22.65
CA VAL A 310 6.37 4.71 21.67
C VAL A 310 5.80 6.05 21.22
N GLU A 311 5.66 7.01 22.15
CA GLU A 311 5.12 8.34 21.83
C GLU A 311 6.10 9.11 20.93
N ALA A 312 7.38 9.11 21.29
CA ALA A 312 8.43 9.72 20.47
C ALA A 312 8.54 9.07 19.09
N LEU A 313 8.38 7.74 19.01
CA LEU A 313 8.36 7.02 17.73
C LEU A 313 7.14 7.44 16.90
N GLY A 314 5.96 7.56 17.51
CA GLY A 314 4.73 8.04 16.86
C GLY A 314 4.90 9.43 16.26
N GLN A 315 5.42 10.38 17.05
CA GLN A 315 5.71 11.74 16.61
C GLN A 315 6.76 11.78 15.47
N LYS A 316 7.78 10.90 15.55
CA LYS A 316 8.78 10.78 14.49
C LYS A 316 8.18 10.20 13.21
N ALA A 317 7.23 9.29 13.32
CA ALA A 317 6.67 8.55 12.19
C ALA A 317 5.55 9.28 11.46
N PHE A 318 4.88 10.25 12.08
CA PHE A 318 3.73 10.95 11.52
C PHE A 318 3.98 12.44 11.31
N VAL A 319 3.36 13.02 10.28
CA VAL A 319 3.41 14.46 9.99
C VAL A 319 2.05 14.96 9.53
N HIS A 320 1.62 16.09 10.08
CA HIS A 320 0.45 16.82 9.61
C HIS A 320 0.85 17.73 8.44
N LEU A 321 0.07 17.70 7.37
CA LEU A 321 0.30 18.49 6.16
C LEU A 321 -0.72 19.64 6.08
N GLU A 322 -0.28 20.79 5.63
CA GLU A 322 -1.18 21.92 5.37
C GLU A 322 -2.23 21.56 4.31
N GLY A 323 -3.49 21.88 4.57
CA GLY A 323 -4.62 21.58 3.67
C GLY A 323 -4.98 20.08 3.56
N VAL A 324 -4.52 19.25 4.51
CA VAL A 324 -4.92 17.84 4.64
C VAL A 324 -5.47 17.64 6.04
N SER A 325 -6.78 17.47 6.16
CA SER A 325 -7.48 17.33 7.45
C SER A 325 -8.70 16.43 7.35
N ASP A 326 -9.18 15.92 8.48
CA ASP A 326 -10.41 15.15 8.53
C ASP A 326 -11.62 15.99 8.13
N GLU A 327 -11.64 17.29 8.41
CA GLU A 327 -12.69 18.20 7.97
C GLU A 327 -12.73 18.28 6.43
N TRP A 328 -11.57 18.44 5.78
CA TRP A 328 -11.49 18.43 4.31
C TRP A 328 -11.98 17.09 3.75
N ILE A 329 -11.56 15.95 4.33
CA ILE A 329 -11.98 14.62 3.90
C ILE A 329 -13.50 14.44 4.02
N ASN A 330 -14.10 14.89 5.14
CA ASN A 330 -15.54 14.74 5.39
C ASN A 330 -16.37 15.53 4.39
N ASN A 331 -15.91 16.70 3.98
CA ASN A 331 -16.58 17.58 3.01
C ASN A 331 -16.33 17.17 1.54
N LEU A 332 -15.41 16.22 1.30
CA LEU A 332 -15.06 15.79 -0.04
C LEU A 332 -16.21 15.02 -0.70
N LEU A 333 -16.59 15.44 -1.90
CA LEU A 333 -17.56 14.74 -2.73
C LEU A 333 -16.85 13.89 -3.79
N VAL A 334 -17.34 12.69 -3.99
CA VAL A 334 -16.89 11.77 -5.05
C VAL A 334 -18.11 11.26 -5.81
N GLU A 335 -17.93 10.95 -7.10
CA GLU A 335 -19.01 10.38 -7.90
C GLU A 335 -19.44 9.01 -7.37
N LYS A 336 -20.70 8.68 -7.53
CA LYS A 336 -21.26 7.37 -7.24
C LYS A 336 -21.75 6.75 -8.53
N LEU A 337 -21.12 5.64 -8.94
CA LEU A 337 -21.49 4.92 -10.16
C LEU A 337 -22.61 3.93 -9.85
N ALA A 338 -23.59 3.82 -10.77
CA ALA A 338 -24.73 2.93 -10.60
C ALA A 338 -24.34 1.44 -10.51
N ASP A 339 -23.29 1.03 -11.22
CA ASP A 339 -22.73 -0.33 -11.25
C ASP A 339 -21.48 -0.49 -10.38
N GLY A 340 -21.12 0.56 -9.63
CA GLY A 340 -19.89 0.60 -8.82
C GLY A 340 -19.99 -0.12 -7.48
N GLN A 341 -21.20 -0.49 -7.05
CA GLN A 341 -21.46 -0.92 -5.68
C GLN A 341 -21.51 -2.43 -5.54
N VAL A 342 -20.93 -2.92 -4.44
CA VAL A 342 -21.17 -4.27 -3.92
C VAL A 342 -22.24 -4.16 -2.83
N ARG A 343 -23.13 -5.13 -2.72
CA ARG A 343 -24.09 -5.17 -1.62
C ARG A 343 -23.33 -5.40 -0.30
N PRO A 344 -23.44 -4.49 0.69
CA PRO A 344 -22.60 -4.51 1.90
C PRO A 344 -22.81 -5.69 2.84
N ASP A 345 -23.90 -6.42 2.67
CA ASP A 345 -24.44 -7.48 3.54
C ASP A 345 -24.25 -8.91 2.98
N GLN A 346 -23.59 -9.06 1.84
CA GLN A 346 -23.29 -10.39 1.32
C GLN A 346 -22.09 -10.99 2.05
N ASP A 347 -22.32 -12.13 2.74
CA ASP A 347 -21.24 -12.96 3.29
C ASP A 347 -20.28 -13.30 2.14
N ILE A 348 -19.00 -13.03 2.35
CA ILE A 348 -17.95 -13.29 1.36
C ILE A 348 -17.90 -14.77 0.97
N ARG A 349 -18.32 -15.69 1.84
CA ARG A 349 -18.41 -17.11 1.55
C ARG A 349 -19.47 -17.39 0.50
N LEU A 350 -20.62 -16.73 0.60
CA LEU A 350 -21.70 -16.87 -0.39
C LEU A 350 -21.26 -16.31 -1.75
N TYR A 351 -20.50 -15.21 -1.74
CA TYR A 351 -19.93 -14.64 -2.97
C TYR A 351 -18.86 -15.55 -3.60
N ALA A 352 -18.02 -16.15 -2.78
CA ALA A 352 -17.04 -17.15 -3.21
C ALA A 352 -17.71 -18.40 -3.80
N GLU A 353 -18.78 -18.88 -3.20
CA GLU A 353 -19.58 -20.00 -3.71
C GLU A 353 -20.24 -19.67 -5.06
N LEU A 354 -20.77 -18.45 -5.25
CA LEU A 354 -21.34 -18.01 -6.52
C LEU A 354 -20.29 -17.90 -7.64
N ILE A 355 -19.08 -17.42 -7.33
CA ILE A 355 -17.98 -17.34 -8.30
C ILE A 355 -17.45 -18.72 -8.66
N LEU A 356 -17.44 -19.67 -7.72
CA LEU A 356 -17.05 -21.05 -8.00
C LEU A 356 -18.08 -21.77 -8.87
N ALA A 357 -19.37 -21.57 -8.63
CA ALA A 357 -20.44 -22.12 -9.44
C ALA A 357 -20.38 -21.62 -10.90
N ASP A 358 -20.13 -20.31 -11.12
CA ASP A 358 -19.97 -19.75 -12.47
C ASP A 358 -18.72 -20.30 -13.20
N ARG A 359 -17.65 -20.64 -12.46
CA ARG A 359 -16.43 -21.26 -13.03
C ARG A 359 -16.68 -22.71 -13.45
N GLU A 360 -17.42 -23.48 -12.70
CA GLU A 360 -17.79 -24.87 -13.05
C GLU A 360 -18.61 -24.88 -14.33
N ASP A 361 -19.59 -23.97 -14.48
CA ASP A 361 -20.38 -23.84 -15.70
C ASP A 361 -19.56 -23.37 -16.92
N SER A 362 -18.54 -22.53 -16.73
CA SER A 362 -17.68 -22.07 -17.82
C SER A 362 -16.63 -23.10 -18.26
N CYS A 363 -16.20 -23.98 -17.35
CA CYS A 363 -15.20 -25.03 -17.63
C CYS A 363 -15.80 -26.20 -18.41
N CYS A 364 -17.11 -26.42 -18.35
CA CYS A 364 -17.82 -27.51 -19.03
C CYS A 364 -18.33 -27.16 -20.43
N LYS A 365 -18.24 -25.92 -20.88
CA LYS A 365 -18.54 -25.54 -22.28
C LYS A 365 -17.35 -25.91 -23.18
N LYS A 366 -17.32 -27.17 -23.62
CA LYS A 366 -16.43 -27.58 -24.73
C LYS A 366 -16.72 -26.67 -25.94
N PRO A 367 -15.68 -26.17 -26.64
CA PRO A 367 -15.91 -25.44 -27.87
C PRO A 367 -16.64 -26.34 -28.85
N VAL A 368 -17.81 -25.90 -29.31
CA VAL A 368 -18.51 -26.53 -30.40
C VAL A 368 -17.65 -26.35 -31.62
N VAL A 369 -16.93 -27.39 -32.04
CA VAL A 369 -16.25 -27.46 -33.31
C VAL A 369 -17.34 -27.47 -34.38
N ALA A 370 -17.52 -26.35 -35.06
CA ALA A 370 -18.39 -26.27 -36.20
C ALA A 370 -17.83 -27.19 -37.27
N ALA A 371 -18.51 -28.32 -37.51
CA ALA A 371 -18.23 -29.18 -38.64
C ALA A 371 -18.57 -28.40 -39.94
N GLN A 372 -17.56 -27.99 -40.66
CA GLN A 372 -17.72 -27.55 -42.05
C GLN A 372 -18.16 -28.77 -42.87
N LYS A 373 -19.32 -28.65 -43.49
CA LYS A 373 -19.72 -29.40 -44.69
C LYS A 373 -19.53 -28.54 -45.89
#